data_93a57f01be9295ddd35ddeaa1f85268c
#
_entry.id   93a57f01be9295ddd35ddeaa1f85268c
#
_cell.length_a   1.000
_cell.length_b   1.000
_cell.length_c   1.000
_cell.angle_alpha   90.00
_cell.angle_beta   90.00
_cell.angle_gamma   90.00
#
_symmetry.space_group_name_H-M   'P 1'
#
loop_
_entity.id
_entity.type
_entity.pdbx_description
1 polymer ?
#
loop_
_entity_poly.entity_id
_entity_poly.type
_entity_poly.pdbx_seq_one_letter_code
_entity_poly.pdbx_strand_id
1 'polypeptide(L)'
;MSRTVVHLMRHGAVHNPGGILYGRLPGFPLSDLGVRQAEQVAAHLDQHDVVHVVASPLLRAQQTAAPIAARHGVQVVTDEGLIEADNVFEGARVSVGDGALRDPRNWPKLRNPFRPSWGEPYREIAGRMLAAVYRARECAAGHEAVCVSHQLPICAVIRHLTGQRLWHDPRRRQCSVASLTSLVYVGTALVEVVYSQPAGQAGRPA
;
A
#
# COMPACT_ATOMS: atom_id res chain seq x y z
N MET A 1 -5.73 1.30 -29.01
CA MET A 1 -5.50 0.54 -27.75
C MET A 1 -6.08 1.36 -26.60
N SER A 2 -6.88 0.76 -25.75
CA SER A 2 -7.50 1.46 -24.62
C SER A 2 -6.46 1.82 -23.53
N ARG A 3 -6.65 3.00 -22.92
CA ARG A 3 -5.89 3.43 -21.75
C ARG A 3 -6.56 2.88 -20.48
N THR A 4 -5.80 2.24 -19.62
CA THR A 4 -6.28 1.74 -18.31
C THR A 4 -5.37 2.28 -17.22
N VAL A 5 -5.94 2.72 -16.09
CA VAL A 5 -5.15 3.19 -14.95
C VAL A 5 -5.43 2.31 -13.72
N VAL A 6 -4.37 1.89 -13.04
CA VAL A 6 -4.46 1.22 -11.74
C VAL A 6 -3.82 2.10 -10.68
N HIS A 7 -4.63 2.66 -9.79
CA HIS A 7 -4.17 3.47 -8.67
C HIS A 7 -3.83 2.57 -7.49
N LEU A 8 -2.57 2.49 -7.12
CA LEU A 8 -2.13 1.86 -5.87
C LEU A 8 -2.21 2.88 -4.75
N MET A 9 -3.13 2.68 -3.82
CA MET A 9 -3.35 3.57 -2.67
C MET A 9 -2.84 2.95 -1.39
N ARG A 10 -2.00 3.66 -0.64
CA ARG A 10 -1.72 3.27 0.74
C ARG A 10 -2.89 3.69 1.64
N HIS A 11 -3.31 2.79 2.55
CA HIS A 11 -4.34 3.10 3.54
C HIS A 11 -4.07 4.41 4.30
N GLY A 12 -5.10 5.05 4.82
CA GLY A 12 -5.03 6.26 5.65
C GLY A 12 -4.32 6.03 6.99
N ALA A 13 -4.13 7.10 7.75
CA ALA A 13 -3.51 7.06 9.07
C ALA A 13 -4.27 6.12 10.02
N VAL A 14 -3.53 5.32 10.81
CA VAL A 14 -4.07 4.27 11.68
C VAL A 14 -4.12 4.74 13.11
N HIS A 15 -5.15 4.34 13.85
CA HIS A 15 -5.22 4.50 15.30
C HIS A 15 -4.26 3.49 15.97
N ASN A 16 -3.10 3.99 16.39
CA ASN A 16 -2.03 3.19 17.02
C ASN A 16 -1.40 3.93 18.18
N PRO A 17 -2.12 4.13 19.30
CA PRO A 17 -1.62 4.88 20.44
C PRO A 17 -0.43 4.18 21.13
N GLY A 18 -0.30 2.86 20.97
CA GLY A 18 0.81 2.09 21.49
C GLY A 18 2.11 2.24 20.72
N GLY A 19 2.09 2.81 19.50
CA GLY A 19 3.27 2.96 18.65
C GLY A 19 3.94 1.63 18.30
N ILE A 20 3.15 0.54 18.16
CA ILE A 20 3.66 -0.79 17.81
C ILE A 20 3.70 -1.02 16.31
N LEU A 21 4.53 -1.95 15.86
CA LEU A 21 4.48 -2.46 14.51
C LEU A 21 3.26 -3.37 14.36
N TYR A 22 2.18 -2.85 13.80
CA TYR A 22 0.90 -3.57 13.71
C TYR A 22 0.83 -4.56 12.54
N GLY A 23 1.67 -4.42 11.49
CA GLY A 23 1.76 -5.38 10.37
C GLY A 23 0.42 -5.97 9.94
N ARG A 24 0.24 -7.28 10.11
CA ARG A 24 -1.00 -8.02 9.84
C ARG A 24 -1.93 -8.17 11.05
N LEU A 25 -1.54 -7.65 12.22
CA LEU A 25 -2.35 -7.76 13.43
C LEU A 25 -3.75 -7.17 13.23
N PRO A 26 -4.80 -7.84 13.75
CA PRO A 26 -6.17 -7.32 13.74
C PRO A 26 -6.35 -6.14 14.71
N GLY A 27 -7.45 -5.39 14.59
CA GLY A 27 -7.82 -4.36 15.57
C GLY A 27 -7.11 -3.00 15.39
N PHE A 28 -6.57 -2.73 14.20
CA PHE A 28 -5.95 -1.45 13.85
C PHE A 28 -6.80 -0.71 12.80
N PRO A 29 -7.87 0.00 13.21
CA PRO A 29 -8.71 0.81 12.32
C PRO A 29 -8.00 2.11 11.92
N LEU A 30 -8.60 2.85 11.00
CA LEU A 30 -8.21 4.22 10.73
C LEU A 30 -8.39 5.10 11.98
N SER A 31 -7.51 6.07 12.15
CA SER A 31 -7.73 7.21 13.05
C SER A 31 -8.69 8.22 12.40
N ASP A 32 -9.17 9.20 13.18
CA ASP A 32 -9.99 10.29 12.63
C ASP A 32 -9.28 11.03 11.48
N LEU A 33 -7.95 11.18 11.58
CA LEU A 33 -7.14 11.71 10.49
C LEU A 33 -7.20 10.78 9.26
N GLY A 34 -7.07 9.46 9.47
CA GLY A 34 -7.12 8.47 8.40
C GLY A 34 -8.47 8.43 7.69
N VAL A 35 -9.56 8.59 8.42
CA VAL A 35 -10.91 8.72 7.84
C VAL A 35 -11.00 9.96 6.96
N ARG A 36 -10.59 11.12 7.46
CA ARG A 36 -10.56 12.36 6.65
C ARG A 36 -9.68 12.23 5.41
N GLN A 37 -8.52 11.57 5.53
CA GLN A 37 -7.64 11.32 4.38
C GLN A 37 -8.30 10.42 3.32
N ALA A 38 -9.02 9.38 3.73
CA ALA A 38 -9.75 8.50 2.83
C ALA A 38 -10.85 9.27 2.06
N GLU A 39 -11.60 10.14 2.76
CA GLU A 39 -12.60 11.01 2.15
C GLU A 39 -12.00 12.03 1.17
N GLN A 40 -10.85 12.62 1.50
CA GLN A 40 -10.15 13.56 0.61
C GLN A 40 -9.68 12.88 -0.68
N VAL A 41 -9.15 11.66 -0.58
CA VAL A 41 -8.76 10.89 -1.78
C VAL A 41 -9.98 10.47 -2.58
N ALA A 42 -11.08 10.06 -1.91
CA ALA A 42 -12.33 9.75 -2.58
C ALA A 42 -12.86 10.95 -3.35
N ALA A 43 -12.86 12.15 -2.75
CA ALA A 43 -13.24 13.40 -3.43
C ALA A 43 -12.30 13.76 -4.59
N HIS A 44 -11.00 13.52 -4.46
CA HIS A 44 -10.04 13.74 -5.56
C HIS A 44 -10.35 12.84 -6.76
N LEU A 45 -10.81 11.62 -6.52
CA LEU A 45 -11.15 10.66 -7.57
C LEU A 45 -12.56 10.83 -8.15
N ASP A 46 -13.40 11.74 -7.66
CA ASP A 46 -14.80 11.93 -8.13
C ASP A 46 -14.92 12.10 -9.66
N GLN A 47 -13.94 12.74 -10.29
CA GLN A 47 -13.93 12.99 -11.74
C GLN A 47 -13.19 11.89 -12.53
N HIS A 48 -12.72 10.85 -11.84
CA HIS A 48 -12.06 9.70 -12.46
C HIS A 48 -13.08 8.61 -12.81
N ASP A 49 -12.79 7.87 -13.86
CA ASP A 49 -13.66 6.79 -14.34
C ASP A 49 -13.36 5.46 -13.62
N VAL A 50 -13.50 5.46 -12.27
CA VAL A 50 -13.21 4.31 -11.44
C VAL A 50 -14.37 3.31 -11.48
N VAL A 51 -14.13 2.14 -12.07
CA VAL A 51 -15.12 1.07 -12.20
C VAL A 51 -14.82 -0.15 -11.31
N HIS A 52 -13.64 -0.18 -10.68
CA HIS A 52 -13.23 -1.30 -9.83
C HIS A 52 -12.43 -0.83 -8.62
N VAL A 53 -12.89 -1.20 -7.42
CA VAL A 53 -12.20 -0.90 -6.16
C VAL A 53 -11.90 -2.21 -5.45
N VAL A 54 -10.63 -2.46 -5.20
CA VAL A 54 -10.15 -3.68 -4.52
C VAL A 54 -9.25 -3.30 -3.34
N ALA A 55 -9.36 -4.01 -2.23
CA ALA A 55 -8.61 -3.70 -1.02
C ALA A 55 -8.03 -4.96 -0.36
N SER A 56 -6.90 -4.76 0.33
CA SER A 56 -6.38 -5.71 1.30
C SER A 56 -7.46 -6.12 2.31
N PRO A 57 -7.44 -7.36 2.83
CA PRO A 57 -8.41 -7.81 3.86
C PRO A 57 -8.30 -7.07 5.19
N LEU A 58 -7.22 -6.32 5.43
CA LEU A 58 -7.00 -5.62 6.70
C LEU A 58 -7.96 -4.42 6.85
N LEU A 59 -8.56 -4.32 8.04
CA LEU A 59 -9.63 -3.35 8.36
C LEU A 59 -9.34 -1.93 7.87
N ARG A 60 -8.14 -1.40 8.13
CA ARG A 60 -7.72 -0.05 7.69
C ARG A 60 -7.75 0.16 6.19
N ALA A 61 -7.46 -0.90 5.41
CA ALA A 61 -7.53 -0.83 3.95
C ALA A 61 -8.98 -0.86 3.45
N GLN A 62 -9.83 -1.69 4.04
CA GLN A 62 -11.26 -1.75 3.76
C GLN A 62 -11.94 -0.40 4.10
N GLN A 63 -11.64 0.18 5.26
CA GLN A 63 -12.13 1.50 5.65
C GLN A 63 -11.66 2.62 4.72
N THR A 64 -10.43 2.51 4.18
CA THR A 64 -9.91 3.49 3.22
C THR A 64 -10.58 3.37 1.86
N ALA A 65 -10.90 2.15 1.42
CA ALA A 65 -11.53 1.87 0.13
C ALA A 65 -13.02 2.25 0.11
N ALA A 66 -13.71 2.13 1.25
CA ALA A 66 -15.16 2.29 1.34
C ALA A 66 -15.70 3.62 0.78
N PRO A 67 -15.17 4.81 1.13
CA PRO A 67 -15.67 6.08 0.60
C PRO A 67 -15.44 6.21 -0.91
N ILE A 68 -14.35 5.65 -1.47
CA ILE A 68 -14.09 5.65 -2.92
C ILE A 68 -15.15 4.81 -3.63
N ALA A 69 -15.37 3.58 -3.15
CA ALA A 69 -16.37 2.68 -3.72
C ALA A 69 -17.79 3.28 -3.68
N ALA A 70 -18.15 3.91 -2.55
CA ALA A 70 -19.45 4.55 -2.40
C ALA A 70 -19.68 5.69 -3.41
N ARG A 71 -18.66 6.53 -3.67
CA ARG A 71 -18.75 7.65 -4.63
C ARG A 71 -18.91 7.19 -6.07
N HIS A 72 -18.33 6.05 -6.41
CA HIS A 72 -18.41 5.47 -7.76
C HIS A 72 -19.52 4.43 -7.94
N GLY A 73 -20.32 4.15 -6.90
CA GLY A 73 -21.42 3.18 -6.98
C GLY A 73 -20.97 1.73 -7.18
N VAL A 74 -19.73 1.40 -6.76
CA VAL A 74 -19.16 0.05 -6.86
C VAL A 74 -18.97 -0.57 -5.48
N GLN A 75 -18.78 -1.88 -5.43
CA GLN A 75 -18.44 -2.58 -4.18
C GLN A 75 -16.94 -2.73 -3.99
N VAL A 76 -16.48 -2.75 -2.74
CA VAL A 76 -15.09 -3.09 -2.42
C VAL A 76 -14.91 -4.60 -2.54
N VAL A 77 -14.05 -5.02 -3.45
CA VAL A 77 -13.61 -6.41 -3.58
C VAL A 77 -12.40 -6.65 -2.67
N THR A 78 -12.32 -7.78 -1.99
CA THR A 78 -11.15 -8.13 -1.17
C THR A 78 -10.17 -8.99 -1.97
N ASP A 79 -8.87 -8.65 -1.91
CA ASP A 79 -7.80 -9.42 -2.54
C ASP A 79 -6.64 -9.62 -1.55
N GLU A 80 -6.36 -10.88 -1.20
CA GLU A 80 -5.26 -11.27 -0.32
C GLU A 80 -3.88 -10.89 -0.89
N GLY A 81 -3.75 -10.76 -2.21
CA GLY A 81 -2.53 -10.28 -2.85
C GLY A 81 -2.12 -8.87 -2.42
N LEU A 82 -3.06 -8.07 -1.90
CA LEU A 82 -2.83 -6.70 -1.44
C LEU A 82 -2.45 -6.60 0.06
N ILE A 83 -2.40 -7.72 0.81
CA ILE A 83 -2.13 -7.70 2.25
C ILE A 83 -0.72 -7.16 2.56
N GLU A 84 -0.51 -6.62 3.78
CA GLU A 84 0.81 -6.17 4.25
C GLU A 84 1.82 -7.34 4.26
N ALA A 85 3.10 -7.01 4.19
CA ALA A 85 4.16 -8.00 4.34
C ALA A 85 4.18 -8.55 5.76
N ASP A 86 4.40 -9.86 5.88
CA ASP A 86 4.64 -10.51 7.16
C ASP A 86 5.90 -9.97 7.86
N ASN A 87 5.87 -9.86 9.19
CA ASN A 87 7.00 -9.34 9.96
C ASN A 87 7.06 -9.94 11.37
N VAL A 88 8.17 -10.59 11.71
CA VAL A 88 8.39 -11.22 13.03
C VAL A 88 8.46 -10.23 14.21
N PHE A 89 8.46 -8.93 13.94
CA PHE A 89 8.44 -7.88 14.96
C PHE A 89 7.02 -7.32 15.20
N GLU A 90 5.98 -7.91 14.62
CA GLU A 90 4.60 -7.49 14.89
C GLU A 90 4.29 -7.53 16.40
N GLY A 91 3.62 -6.50 16.88
CA GLY A 91 3.32 -6.29 18.29
C GLY A 91 4.44 -5.62 19.09
N ALA A 92 5.67 -5.56 18.55
CA ALA A 92 6.77 -4.89 19.23
C ALA A 92 6.79 -3.38 18.92
N ARG A 93 7.34 -2.60 19.86
CA ARG A 93 7.70 -1.19 19.61
C ARG A 93 9.04 -1.15 18.88
N VAL A 94 9.00 -1.35 17.58
CA VAL A 94 10.16 -1.36 16.70
C VAL A 94 9.87 -0.50 15.49
N SER A 95 10.67 0.51 15.26
CA SER A 95 10.65 1.32 14.07
C SER A 95 12.05 1.46 13.46
N VAL A 96 12.12 1.94 12.24
CA VAL A 96 13.41 2.18 11.57
C VAL A 96 14.13 3.32 12.28
N GLY A 97 15.25 3.00 12.93
CA GLY A 97 16.09 3.99 13.64
C GLY A 97 15.93 4.01 15.16
N ASP A 98 15.01 3.23 15.75
CA ASP A 98 14.74 3.21 17.20
C ASP A 98 15.73 2.37 18.04
N GLY A 99 16.75 1.81 17.38
CA GLY A 99 17.77 1.02 18.06
C GLY A 99 17.47 -0.47 18.17
N ALA A 100 16.45 -1.00 17.50
CA ALA A 100 16.18 -2.45 17.45
C ALA A 100 17.41 -3.28 17.04
N LEU A 101 18.31 -2.71 16.24
CA LEU A 101 19.60 -3.30 15.86
C LEU A 101 20.61 -3.36 17.04
N ARG A 102 20.40 -2.59 18.10
CA ARG A 102 21.28 -2.58 19.28
C ARG A 102 21.00 -3.72 20.25
N ASP A 103 19.80 -4.34 20.15
CA ASP A 103 19.45 -5.49 20.97
C ASP A 103 20.00 -6.79 20.33
N PRO A 104 20.99 -7.47 20.96
CA PRO A 104 21.58 -8.70 20.43
C PRO A 104 20.56 -9.82 20.16
N ARG A 105 19.43 -9.84 20.89
CA ARG A 105 18.33 -10.80 20.68
C ARG A 105 17.68 -10.71 19.29
N ASN A 106 17.81 -9.56 18.63
CA ASN A 106 17.28 -9.33 17.31
C ASN A 106 18.25 -9.70 16.17
N TRP A 107 19.55 -9.86 16.45
CA TRP A 107 20.55 -10.16 15.41
C TRP A 107 20.29 -11.42 14.60
N PRO A 108 19.85 -12.55 15.19
CA PRO A 108 19.49 -13.73 14.40
C PRO A 108 18.36 -13.46 13.42
N LYS A 109 17.42 -12.53 13.77
CA LYS A 109 16.30 -12.13 12.93
C LYS A 109 16.69 -11.15 11.82
N LEU A 110 17.79 -10.42 11.97
CA LEU A 110 18.23 -9.33 11.08
C LEU A 110 19.43 -9.70 10.21
N ARG A 111 19.81 -10.97 10.17
CA ARG A 111 21.07 -11.45 9.56
C ARG A 111 21.12 -11.33 8.03
N ASN A 112 19.99 -11.26 7.33
CA ASN A 112 19.96 -11.19 5.86
C ASN A 112 19.03 -10.05 5.37
N PRO A 113 19.58 -8.87 5.01
CA PRO A 113 18.78 -7.76 4.52
C PRO A 113 18.32 -7.92 3.06
N PHE A 114 18.98 -8.76 2.27
CA PHE A 114 18.66 -8.97 0.85
C PHE A 114 17.45 -9.89 0.66
N ARG A 115 17.33 -10.88 1.54
CA ARG A 115 16.14 -11.71 1.71
C ARG A 115 15.73 -11.58 3.17
N PRO A 116 14.76 -10.70 3.50
CA PRO A 116 14.47 -10.34 4.88
C PRO A 116 14.26 -11.59 5.75
N SER A 117 15.18 -11.82 6.71
CA SER A 117 15.04 -12.92 7.68
C SER A 117 14.01 -12.57 8.78
N TRP A 118 13.48 -11.37 8.76
CA TRP A 118 12.44 -10.86 9.67
C TRP A 118 11.05 -10.80 9.06
N GLY A 119 10.85 -11.26 7.82
CA GLY A 119 9.55 -11.19 7.17
C GLY A 119 9.51 -11.82 5.80
N GLU A 120 8.44 -11.54 5.08
CA GLU A 120 8.17 -12.05 3.74
C GLU A 120 9.25 -11.62 2.72
N PRO A 121 9.78 -12.53 1.87
CA PRO A 121 10.74 -12.17 0.84
C PRO A 121 10.21 -11.14 -0.15
N TYR A 122 11.00 -10.12 -0.48
CA TYR A 122 10.58 -9.04 -1.39
C TYR A 122 10.05 -9.53 -2.74
N ARG A 123 10.58 -10.65 -3.28
CA ARG A 123 10.12 -11.23 -4.55
C ARG A 123 8.71 -11.80 -4.44
N GLU A 124 8.37 -12.42 -3.31
CA GLU A 124 7.04 -12.97 -3.05
C GLU A 124 6.02 -11.84 -2.91
N ILE A 125 6.38 -10.79 -2.14
CA ILE A 125 5.57 -9.57 -2.03
C ILE A 125 5.31 -8.96 -3.42
N ALA A 126 6.37 -8.74 -4.21
CA ALA A 126 6.24 -8.17 -5.55
C ALA A 126 5.39 -9.06 -6.48
N GLY A 127 5.55 -10.38 -6.42
CA GLY A 127 4.82 -11.34 -7.24
C GLY A 127 3.31 -11.33 -6.95
N ARG A 128 2.90 -11.41 -5.67
CA ARG A 128 1.47 -11.39 -5.30
C ARG A 128 0.81 -10.04 -5.60
N MET A 129 1.53 -8.93 -5.36
CA MET A 129 1.07 -7.59 -5.69
C MET A 129 0.91 -7.41 -7.20
N LEU A 130 1.86 -7.90 -8.00
CA LEU A 130 1.80 -7.82 -9.46
C LEU A 130 0.59 -8.59 -10.00
N ALA A 131 0.32 -9.78 -9.46
CA ALA A 131 -0.86 -10.56 -9.83
C ALA A 131 -2.16 -9.80 -9.48
N ALA A 132 -2.25 -9.15 -8.31
CA ALA A 132 -3.39 -8.32 -7.93
C ALA A 132 -3.56 -7.10 -8.85
N VAL A 133 -2.47 -6.41 -9.21
CA VAL A 133 -2.47 -5.29 -10.17
C VAL A 133 -3.00 -5.74 -11.54
N TYR A 134 -2.57 -6.90 -12.03
CA TYR A 134 -3.03 -7.41 -13.33
C TYR A 134 -4.51 -7.78 -13.30
N ARG A 135 -5.00 -8.42 -12.24
CA ARG A 135 -6.46 -8.67 -12.09
C ARG A 135 -7.25 -7.36 -12.09
N ALA A 136 -6.82 -6.36 -11.31
CA ALA A 136 -7.48 -5.06 -11.27
C ALA A 136 -7.47 -4.35 -12.63
N ARG A 137 -6.34 -4.40 -13.36
CA ARG A 137 -6.24 -3.87 -14.73
C ARG A 137 -7.20 -4.56 -15.69
N GLU A 138 -7.33 -5.88 -15.60
CA GLU A 138 -8.25 -6.63 -16.46
C GLU A 138 -9.72 -6.29 -16.16
N CYS A 139 -10.08 -6.21 -14.86
CA CYS A 139 -11.43 -5.80 -14.43
C CYS A 139 -11.79 -4.37 -14.86
N ALA A 140 -10.80 -3.48 -14.96
CA ALA A 140 -11.01 -2.08 -15.33
C ALA A 140 -10.50 -1.76 -16.75
N ALA A 141 -10.50 -2.72 -17.68
CA ALA A 141 -9.98 -2.52 -19.02
C ALA A 141 -10.65 -1.34 -19.75
N GLY A 142 -9.87 -0.31 -20.10
CA GLY A 142 -10.35 0.94 -20.71
C GLY A 142 -10.81 2.01 -19.72
N HIS A 143 -10.80 1.72 -18.43
CA HIS A 143 -11.26 2.54 -17.29
C HIS A 143 -10.18 2.63 -16.20
N GLU A 144 -10.57 2.91 -14.96
CA GLU A 144 -9.67 3.04 -13.83
C GLU A 144 -10.03 2.08 -12.69
N ALA A 145 -9.00 1.55 -12.01
CA ALA A 145 -9.15 0.74 -10.80
C ALA A 145 -8.39 1.36 -9.64
N VAL A 146 -8.89 1.15 -8.40
CA VAL A 146 -8.19 1.53 -7.17
C VAL A 146 -7.88 0.27 -6.36
N CYS A 147 -6.58 0.07 -6.05
CA CYS A 147 -6.09 -1.01 -5.22
C CYS A 147 -5.57 -0.45 -3.89
N VAL A 148 -6.31 -0.65 -2.80
CA VAL A 148 -5.89 -0.16 -1.47
C VAL A 148 -5.04 -1.22 -0.75
N SER A 149 -3.79 -0.87 -0.47
CA SER A 149 -2.78 -1.74 0.10
C SER A 149 -1.92 -1.00 1.14
N HIS A 150 -0.67 -1.44 1.34
CA HIS A 150 0.23 -1.01 2.39
C HIS A 150 1.57 -0.56 1.83
N GLN A 151 2.39 0.07 2.69
CA GLN A 151 3.62 0.72 2.25
C GLN A 151 4.61 -0.24 1.56
N LEU A 152 4.97 -1.36 2.20
CA LEU A 152 5.99 -2.23 1.66
C LEU A 152 5.52 -2.97 0.39
N PRO A 153 4.30 -3.54 0.32
CA PRO A 153 3.79 -4.15 -0.89
C PRO A 153 3.75 -3.20 -2.09
N ILE A 154 3.25 -1.96 -1.91
CA ILE A 154 3.24 -0.96 -2.98
C ILE A 154 4.67 -0.65 -3.43
N CYS A 155 5.60 -0.37 -2.51
CA CYS A 155 6.98 -0.10 -2.86
C CYS A 155 7.64 -1.28 -3.59
N ALA A 156 7.37 -2.52 -3.17
CA ALA A 156 7.94 -3.71 -3.80
C ALA A 156 7.48 -3.88 -5.25
N VAL A 157 6.18 -3.75 -5.53
CA VAL A 157 5.66 -3.89 -6.90
C VAL A 157 6.11 -2.75 -7.81
N ILE A 158 6.15 -1.50 -7.31
CA ILE A 158 6.65 -0.37 -8.10
C ILE A 158 8.11 -0.58 -8.48
N ARG A 159 8.96 -0.97 -7.53
CA ARG A 159 10.37 -1.25 -7.80
C ARG A 159 10.55 -2.40 -8.79
N HIS A 160 9.71 -3.42 -8.71
CA HIS A 160 9.70 -4.52 -9.68
C HIS A 160 9.34 -4.02 -11.09
N LEU A 161 8.24 -3.29 -11.23
CA LEU A 161 7.75 -2.76 -12.50
C LEU A 161 8.72 -1.76 -13.16
N THR A 162 9.49 -1.02 -12.36
CA THR A 162 10.46 -0.03 -12.84
C THR A 162 11.90 -0.58 -12.94
N GLY A 163 12.09 -1.90 -12.81
CA GLY A 163 13.39 -2.55 -12.93
C GLY A 163 14.40 -2.20 -11.83
N GLN A 164 13.93 -1.65 -10.70
CA GLN A 164 14.77 -1.29 -9.57
C GLN A 164 15.06 -2.50 -8.66
N ARG A 165 16.17 -2.44 -7.92
CA ARG A 165 16.48 -3.46 -6.90
C ARG A 165 15.38 -3.49 -5.84
N LEU A 166 14.84 -4.66 -5.51
CA LEU A 166 13.77 -4.81 -4.52
C LEU A 166 14.25 -4.44 -3.10
N TRP A 167 15.49 -4.80 -2.75
CA TRP A 167 16.12 -4.33 -1.52
C TRP A 167 16.37 -2.81 -1.57
N HIS A 168 15.96 -2.10 -0.52
CA HIS A 168 16.10 -0.65 -0.42
C HIS A 168 16.05 -0.17 1.03
N ASP A 169 16.55 1.03 1.28
CA ASP A 169 16.41 1.70 2.58
C ASP A 169 14.93 2.07 2.83
N PRO A 170 14.29 1.55 3.90
CA PRO A 170 12.90 1.85 4.22
C PRO A 170 12.59 3.34 4.41
N ARG A 171 13.57 4.15 4.82
CA ARG A 171 13.43 5.61 5.04
C ARG A 171 13.24 6.39 3.73
N ARG A 172 13.62 5.78 2.59
CA ARG A 172 13.54 6.39 1.25
C ARG A 172 12.29 5.98 0.48
N ARG A 173 11.33 5.33 1.14
CA ARG A 173 10.07 4.92 0.49
C ARG A 173 9.19 6.12 0.22
N GLN A 174 8.91 6.38 -1.05
CA GLN A 174 7.92 7.36 -1.48
C GLN A 174 6.54 6.71 -1.50
N CYS A 175 5.90 6.59 -0.34
CA CYS A 175 4.58 6.00 -0.15
C CYS A 175 4.00 6.50 1.18
N SER A 176 3.56 7.76 1.21
CA SER A 176 2.90 8.38 2.37
C SER A 176 1.54 7.74 2.63
N VAL A 177 0.98 7.89 3.85
CA VAL A 177 -0.40 7.46 4.11
C VAL A 177 -1.36 8.19 3.18
N ALA A 178 -2.38 7.51 2.68
CA ALA A 178 -3.34 8.02 1.72
C ALA A 178 -2.73 8.61 0.42
N SER A 179 -1.51 8.20 0.05
CA SER A 179 -0.93 8.55 -1.25
C SER A 179 -1.41 7.59 -2.35
N LEU A 180 -1.39 8.07 -3.57
CA LEU A 180 -1.64 7.31 -4.80
C LEU A 180 -0.34 7.13 -5.59
N THR A 181 -0.14 5.93 -6.13
CA THR A 181 0.82 5.66 -7.20
C THR A 181 0.04 5.08 -8.37
N SER A 182 -0.15 5.86 -9.41
CA SER A 182 -0.96 5.52 -10.57
C SER A 182 -0.11 4.87 -11.64
N LEU A 183 -0.49 3.67 -12.05
CA LEU A 183 0.11 2.90 -13.13
C LEU A 183 -0.73 3.08 -14.38
N VAL A 184 -0.19 3.76 -15.38
CA VAL A 184 -0.87 4.02 -16.65
C VAL A 184 -0.47 2.97 -17.68
N TYR A 185 -1.47 2.27 -18.20
CA TYR A 185 -1.29 1.25 -19.24
C TYR A 185 -1.91 1.68 -20.56
N VAL A 186 -1.25 1.30 -21.65
CA VAL A 186 -1.82 1.33 -23.01
C VAL A 186 -1.80 -0.11 -23.54
N GLY A 187 -2.98 -0.72 -23.61
CA GLY A 187 -3.08 -2.17 -23.76
C GLY A 187 -2.44 -2.90 -22.57
N THR A 188 -1.38 -3.69 -22.81
CA THR A 188 -0.65 -4.41 -21.76
C THR A 188 0.63 -3.69 -21.30
N ALA A 189 1.06 -2.66 -22.03
CA ALA A 189 2.31 -1.95 -21.73
C ALA A 189 2.11 -0.89 -20.63
N LEU A 190 2.92 -0.94 -19.57
CA LEU A 190 3.03 0.13 -18.59
C LEU A 190 3.81 1.28 -19.23
N VAL A 191 3.16 2.44 -19.40
CA VAL A 191 3.76 3.61 -20.07
C VAL A 191 4.14 4.72 -19.11
N GLU A 192 3.52 4.79 -17.93
CA GLU A 192 3.80 5.84 -16.96
C GLU A 192 3.52 5.38 -15.52
N VAL A 193 4.28 5.93 -14.56
CA VAL A 193 4.06 5.76 -13.11
C VAL A 193 4.06 7.14 -12.48
N VAL A 194 2.90 7.54 -11.90
CA VAL A 194 2.70 8.88 -11.32
C VAL A 194 2.44 8.76 -9.83
N TYR A 195 3.23 9.45 -9.01
CA TYR A 195 3.02 9.56 -7.57
C TYR A 195 2.30 10.85 -7.21
N SER A 196 1.26 10.78 -6.37
CA SER A 196 0.53 11.94 -5.88
C SER A 196 0.10 11.79 -4.42
N GLN A 197 -0.19 12.92 -3.76
CA GLN A 197 -0.66 12.99 -2.37
C GLN A 197 -1.91 13.86 -2.28
N PRO A 198 -3.07 13.37 -2.73
CA PRO A 198 -4.30 14.17 -2.76
C PRO A 198 -4.77 14.63 -1.37
N ALA A 199 -4.51 13.85 -0.33
CA ALA A 199 -4.82 14.19 1.06
C ALA A 199 -3.81 15.16 1.71
N GLY A 200 -2.87 15.73 0.94
CA GLY A 200 -1.80 16.58 1.44
C GLY A 200 -0.70 15.79 2.16
N GLN A 201 0.40 16.47 2.50
CA GLN A 201 1.41 15.90 3.38
C GLN A 201 0.84 15.85 4.80
N ALA A 202 0.63 14.66 5.35
CA ALA A 202 0.46 14.53 6.79
C ALA A 202 1.71 15.14 7.43
N GLY A 203 1.53 16.23 8.21
CA GLY A 203 2.63 16.89 8.88
C GLY A 203 3.51 15.84 9.56
N ARG A 204 4.82 15.90 9.35
CA ARG A 204 5.77 15.12 10.14
C ARG A 204 5.44 15.42 11.60
N PRO A 205 5.19 14.43 12.46
CA PRO A 205 5.21 14.70 13.90
C PRO A 205 6.59 15.27 14.21
N ALA A 206 6.57 16.37 14.96
CA ALA A 206 7.76 17.07 15.45
C ALA A 206 8.60 16.16 16.34
#